data_52b63b8bb3185abd64c6d4eae0b50c8f
#
_entry.id   52b63b8bb3185abd64c6d4eae0b50c8f
#
_cell.length_a   1.000
_cell.length_b   1.000
_cell.length_c   1.000
_cell.angle_alpha   90.00
_cell.angle_beta   90.00
_cell.angle_gamma   90.00
#
_symmetry.space_group_name_H-M   'P 1'
#
loop_
_entity.id
_entity.type
_entity.pdbx_description
1 polymer ?
#
loop_
_entity_poly.entity_id
_entity_poly.type
_entity_poly.pdbx_seq_one_letter_code
_entity_poly.pdbx_strand_id
1 'polypeptide(L)'
;MKSVIDHIVVGAAHLDEGCAFIEETCGVTVPFGGIHEQFSTHNCLMQVGQERYFEIIAANPDAPSLNRPRWFSLDDEGTKRRLVGGPIALCWVVGVPDIQAVIDKSPVPLGTPLSLYRGDLQWKLTVPDDGHLPEAGLVPAFIEWPDGVNPSSRMPALGVTLDRLCLTHPEPQWLEDVFGTLDIEHLADITGGKRSISFACDTPKGKVLLR
;
A
#
# COMPACT_ATOMS: atom_id res chain seq x y z
N MET A 1 2.53 6.17 20.12
CA MET A 1 3.56 5.92 19.08
C MET A 1 3.35 6.90 17.94
N LYS A 2 4.38 7.27 17.22
CA LYS A 2 4.27 8.12 16.03
C LYS A 2 3.81 7.28 14.84
N SER A 3 3.01 7.86 13.92
CA SER A 3 2.63 7.22 12.66
C SER A 3 3.88 6.86 11.84
N VAL A 4 3.88 5.69 11.22
CA VAL A 4 5.01 5.16 10.42
C VAL A 4 4.48 4.56 9.12
N ILE A 5 5.31 4.50 8.07
CA ILE A 5 4.97 3.67 6.92
C ILE A 5 4.99 2.21 7.37
N ASP A 6 3.85 1.54 7.27
CA ASP A 6 3.71 0.11 7.52
C ASP A 6 4.16 -0.68 6.28
N HIS A 7 3.58 -0.35 5.11
CA HIS A 7 3.99 -0.95 3.85
C HIS A 7 3.70 -0.07 2.63
N ILE A 8 4.36 -0.40 1.55
CA ILE A 8 4.12 0.14 0.22
C ILE A 8 3.56 -0.95 -0.67
N VAL A 9 2.69 -0.57 -1.61
CA VAL A 9 1.92 -1.51 -2.43
C VAL A 9 2.17 -1.28 -3.91
N VAL A 10 2.60 -2.33 -4.60
CA VAL A 10 2.62 -2.40 -6.07
C VAL A 10 1.44 -3.25 -6.51
N GLY A 11 0.57 -2.66 -7.32
CA GLY A 11 -0.55 -3.36 -7.94
C GLY A 11 -0.12 -3.98 -9.27
N ALA A 12 -0.68 -5.14 -9.59
CA ALA A 12 -0.51 -5.82 -10.86
C ALA A 12 -1.85 -6.37 -11.38
N ALA A 13 -1.97 -6.55 -12.70
CA ALA A 13 -3.14 -7.21 -13.28
C ALA A 13 -3.17 -8.69 -12.90
N HIS A 14 -1.99 -9.33 -12.92
CA HIS A 14 -1.77 -10.69 -12.46
C HIS A 14 -0.57 -10.71 -11.48
N LEU A 15 -0.64 -11.54 -10.45
CA LEU A 15 0.38 -11.55 -9.39
C LEU A 15 1.76 -11.98 -9.90
N ASP A 16 1.81 -12.94 -10.81
CA ASP A 16 3.03 -13.42 -11.45
C ASP A 16 3.71 -12.33 -12.31
N GLU A 17 2.95 -11.50 -13.00
CA GLU A 17 3.47 -10.32 -13.71
C GLU A 17 4.10 -9.32 -12.72
N GLY A 18 3.44 -9.07 -11.59
CA GLY A 18 3.97 -8.21 -10.55
C GLY A 18 5.27 -8.75 -9.96
N CYS A 19 5.33 -10.05 -9.68
CA CYS A 19 6.53 -10.70 -9.17
C CYS A 19 7.68 -10.69 -10.21
N ALA A 20 7.39 -10.98 -11.48
CA ALA A 20 8.38 -10.93 -12.55
C ALA A 20 8.94 -9.50 -12.76
N PHE A 21 8.07 -8.49 -12.70
CA PHE A 21 8.49 -7.08 -12.77
C PHE A 21 9.45 -6.69 -11.64
N ILE A 22 9.18 -7.11 -10.41
CA ILE A 22 10.07 -6.82 -9.28
C ILE A 22 11.37 -7.63 -9.37
N GLU A 23 11.34 -8.86 -9.85
CA GLU A 23 12.55 -9.66 -10.10
C GLU A 23 13.41 -9.00 -11.18
N GLU A 24 12.82 -8.56 -12.28
CA GLU A 24 13.53 -7.86 -13.34
C GLU A 24 14.09 -6.51 -12.86
N THR A 25 13.32 -5.74 -12.11
CA THR A 25 13.66 -4.36 -11.74
C THR A 25 14.58 -4.31 -10.51
N CYS A 26 14.30 -5.10 -9.49
CA CYS A 26 15.02 -5.07 -8.20
C CYS A 26 16.02 -6.20 -8.03
N GLY A 27 15.93 -7.28 -8.81
CA GLY A 27 16.84 -8.43 -8.74
C GLY A 27 16.53 -9.39 -7.60
N VAL A 28 15.26 -9.45 -7.15
CA VAL A 28 14.84 -10.30 -6.04
C VAL A 28 13.55 -11.04 -6.37
N THR A 29 13.48 -12.31 -5.99
CA THR A 29 12.26 -13.12 -6.12
C THR A 29 11.46 -13.02 -4.83
N VAL A 30 10.32 -12.32 -4.89
CA VAL A 30 9.46 -12.07 -3.72
C VAL A 30 8.55 -13.30 -3.49
N PRO A 31 8.58 -13.93 -2.31
CA PRO A 31 7.77 -15.11 -2.06
C PRO A 31 6.29 -14.79 -1.92
N PHE A 32 5.47 -15.79 -2.20
CA PHE A 32 4.02 -15.73 -1.97
C PHE A 32 3.72 -15.45 -0.49
N GLY A 33 2.89 -14.45 -0.24
CA GLY A 33 2.51 -14.00 1.10
C GLY A 33 1.22 -14.63 1.60
N GLY A 34 0.18 -14.68 0.74
CA GLY A 34 -1.10 -15.28 1.11
C GLY A 34 -2.28 -14.79 0.28
N ILE A 35 -3.47 -15.21 0.73
CA ILE A 35 -4.76 -14.87 0.13
C ILE A 35 -5.56 -14.04 1.14
N HIS A 36 -6.21 -12.99 0.66
CA HIS A 36 -7.17 -12.21 1.41
C HIS A 36 -8.59 -12.60 0.94
N GLU A 37 -9.15 -13.60 1.57
CA GLU A 37 -10.47 -14.15 1.19
C GLU A 37 -11.57 -13.08 1.21
N GLN A 38 -11.53 -12.17 2.20
CA GLN A 38 -12.49 -11.09 2.37
C GLN A 38 -12.49 -10.07 1.22
N PHE A 39 -11.41 -10.00 0.43
CA PHE A 39 -11.25 -9.07 -0.70
C PHE A 39 -10.92 -9.77 -2.01
N SER A 40 -10.89 -11.11 -2.05
CA SER A 40 -10.54 -11.88 -3.25
C SER A 40 -9.27 -11.38 -3.92
N THR A 41 -8.23 -11.12 -3.12
CA THR A 41 -6.89 -10.72 -3.56
C THR A 41 -5.85 -11.68 -3.05
N HIS A 42 -4.70 -11.70 -3.69
CA HIS A 42 -3.52 -12.44 -3.25
C HIS A 42 -2.28 -11.58 -3.38
N ASN A 43 -1.23 -11.92 -2.64
CA ASN A 43 -0.04 -11.09 -2.60
C ASN A 43 1.27 -11.87 -2.50
N CYS A 44 2.37 -11.18 -2.81
CA CYS A 44 3.73 -11.54 -2.48
C CYS A 44 4.32 -10.47 -1.54
N LEU A 45 5.12 -10.88 -0.55
CA LEU A 45 5.57 -10.00 0.52
C LEU A 45 7.07 -10.13 0.80
N MET A 46 7.74 -9.01 1.07
CA MET A 46 9.13 -8.96 1.55
C MET A 46 9.35 -7.76 2.48
N GLN A 47 10.36 -7.83 3.34
CA GLN A 47 10.83 -6.66 4.09
C GLN A 47 11.45 -5.60 3.18
N VAL A 48 11.24 -4.30 3.50
CA VAL A 48 11.91 -3.16 2.85
C VAL A 48 12.48 -2.16 3.86
N GLY A 49 13.00 -2.67 4.95
CA GLY A 49 13.56 -1.92 6.06
C GLY A 49 13.03 -2.42 7.39
N GLN A 50 13.49 -1.78 8.46
CA GLN A 50 13.05 -2.13 9.80
C GLN A 50 11.56 -1.84 9.96
N GLU A 51 10.78 -2.84 10.38
CA GLU A 51 9.33 -2.76 10.64
C GLU A 51 8.47 -2.32 9.45
N ARG A 52 8.99 -2.42 8.22
CA ARG A 52 8.28 -2.06 6.98
C ARG A 52 8.31 -3.21 6.00
N TYR A 53 7.26 -3.32 5.19
CA TYR A 53 7.26 -4.33 4.14
C TYR A 53 6.74 -3.80 2.80
N PHE A 54 6.96 -4.60 1.80
CA PHE A 54 6.55 -4.40 0.41
C PHE A 54 5.51 -5.44 0.07
N GLU A 55 4.43 -5.02 -0.53
CA GLU A 55 3.36 -5.88 -1.02
C GLU A 55 3.23 -5.76 -2.53
N ILE A 56 3.28 -6.89 -3.23
CA ILE A 56 2.78 -7.01 -4.60
C ILE A 56 1.38 -7.61 -4.50
N ILE A 57 0.37 -6.92 -5.03
CA ILE A 57 -1.02 -7.36 -4.91
C ILE A 57 -1.72 -7.44 -6.25
N ALA A 58 -2.59 -8.44 -6.41
CA ALA A 58 -3.48 -8.60 -7.55
C ALA A 58 -4.84 -9.16 -7.13
N ALA A 59 -5.83 -9.01 -7.99
CA ALA A 59 -7.08 -9.77 -7.87
C ALA A 59 -6.77 -11.27 -8.00
N ASN A 60 -7.33 -12.09 -7.09
CA ASN A 60 -7.17 -13.54 -7.18
C ASN A 60 -8.21 -14.10 -8.16
N PRO A 61 -7.80 -14.66 -9.32
CA PRO A 61 -8.72 -15.17 -10.32
C PRO A 61 -9.52 -16.42 -9.84
N ASP A 62 -8.96 -17.15 -8.88
CA ASP A 62 -9.58 -18.38 -8.36
C ASP A 62 -10.54 -18.11 -7.18
N ALA A 63 -10.61 -16.85 -6.73
CA ALA A 63 -11.48 -16.49 -5.62
C ALA A 63 -12.93 -16.30 -6.07
N PRO A 64 -13.91 -16.57 -5.19
CA PRO A 64 -15.32 -16.32 -5.50
C PRO A 64 -15.59 -14.83 -5.72
N SER A 65 -16.67 -14.53 -6.43
CA SER A 65 -17.15 -13.16 -6.61
C SER A 65 -17.48 -12.51 -5.25
N LEU A 66 -17.12 -11.25 -5.10
CA LEU A 66 -17.43 -10.47 -3.91
C LEU A 66 -18.77 -9.76 -4.04
N ASN A 67 -19.40 -9.50 -2.88
CA ASN A 67 -20.57 -8.64 -2.78
C ASN A 67 -20.19 -7.16 -2.56
N ARG A 68 -18.90 -6.84 -2.61
CA ARG A 68 -18.33 -5.50 -2.45
C ARG A 68 -17.15 -5.31 -3.40
N PRO A 69 -16.78 -4.08 -3.76
CA PRO A 69 -15.54 -3.81 -4.48
C PRO A 69 -14.30 -4.23 -3.67
N ARG A 70 -13.23 -4.59 -4.39
CA ARG A 70 -11.92 -4.83 -3.77
C ARG A 70 -11.35 -3.53 -3.21
N TRP A 71 -10.54 -3.68 -2.19
CA TRP A 71 -9.77 -2.58 -1.63
C TRP A 71 -8.72 -2.01 -2.59
N PHE A 72 -8.05 -0.92 -2.18
CA PHE A 72 -6.93 -0.30 -2.91
C PHE A 72 -7.27 0.12 -4.34
N SER A 73 -8.54 0.45 -4.59
CA SER A 73 -9.02 0.85 -5.92
C SER A 73 -8.79 -0.20 -7.03
N LEU A 74 -8.60 -1.48 -6.68
CA LEU A 74 -8.29 -2.53 -7.65
C LEU A 74 -9.42 -2.79 -8.67
N ASP A 75 -10.66 -2.47 -8.31
CA ASP A 75 -11.80 -2.59 -9.22
C ASP A 75 -12.11 -1.31 -10.00
N ASP A 76 -11.40 -0.21 -9.69
CA ASP A 76 -11.55 1.04 -10.41
C ASP A 76 -11.08 0.95 -11.86
N GLU A 77 -11.89 1.48 -12.78
CA GLU A 77 -11.60 1.42 -14.21
C GLU A 77 -10.34 2.19 -14.62
N GLY A 78 -10.00 3.26 -13.89
CA GLY A 78 -8.75 4.00 -14.08
C GLY A 78 -7.55 3.18 -13.67
N THR A 79 -7.64 2.51 -12.51
CA THR A 79 -6.61 1.59 -12.00
C THR A 79 -6.42 0.41 -12.95
N LYS A 80 -7.49 -0.25 -13.37
CA LYS A 80 -7.45 -1.36 -14.34
C LYS A 80 -6.75 -0.95 -15.65
N ARG A 81 -7.10 0.23 -16.21
CA ARG A 81 -6.44 0.75 -17.42
C ARG A 81 -4.94 0.98 -17.22
N ARG A 82 -4.53 1.46 -16.04
CA ARG A 82 -3.10 1.63 -15.73
C ARG A 82 -2.38 0.29 -15.64
N LEU A 83 -3.00 -0.71 -15.02
CA LEU A 83 -2.47 -2.06 -14.85
C LEU A 83 -2.30 -2.83 -16.17
N VAL A 84 -3.06 -2.50 -17.22
CA VAL A 84 -2.84 -3.03 -18.58
C VAL A 84 -1.46 -2.64 -19.12
N GLY A 85 -0.91 -1.51 -18.68
CA GLY A 85 0.42 -1.05 -19.04
C GLY A 85 1.57 -1.68 -18.23
N GLY A 86 1.24 -2.53 -17.26
CA GLY A 86 2.17 -3.20 -16.36
C GLY A 86 1.93 -2.85 -14.89
N PRO A 87 2.71 -3.45 -13.97
CA PRO A 87 2.63 -3.16 -12.53
C PRO A 87 2.93 -1.70 -12.21
N ILE A 88 2.24 -1.16 -11.21
CA ILE A 88 2.32 0.25 -10.82
C ILE A 88 2.53 0.42 -9.32
N ALA A 89 3.21 1.49 -8.89
CA ALA A 89 3.10 1.99 -7.53
C ALA A 89 1.62 2.38 -7.29
N LEU A 90 0.92 1.60 -6.48
CA LEU A 90 -0.53 1.68 -6.35
C LEU A 90 -0.95 2.58 -5.19
N CYS A 91 -0.45 2.30 -4.00
CA CYS A 91 -0.74 3.02 -2.77
C CYS A 91 0.29 2.69 -1.69
N TRP A 92 0.05 3.24 -0.51
CA TRP A 92 0.84 3.00 0.68
C TRP A 92 -0.05 2.95 1.91
N VAL A 93 0.44 2.37 2.98
CA VAL A 93 -0.33 2.13 4.21
C VAL A 93 0.47 2.65 5.39
N VAL A 94 -0.20 3.34 6.30
CA VAL A 94 0.38 3.95 7.49
C VAL A 94 -0.09 3.19 8.73
N GLY A 95 0.87 2.71 9.51
CA GLY A 95 0.64 2.13 10.83
C GLY A 95 0.36 3.21 11.88
N VAL A 96 -0.73 3.03 12.60
CA VAL A 96 -1.18 3.96 13.66
C VAL A 96 -1.59 3.21 14.93
N PRO A 97 -1.44 3.83 16.11
CA PRO A 97 -1.84 3.20 17.36
C PRO A 97 -3.36 3.22 17.62
N ASP A 98 -4.09 4.11 16.95
CA ASP A 98 -5.54 4.30 17.10
C ASP A 98 -6.12 4.75 15.76
N ILE A 99 -6.70 3.82 15.04
CA ILE A 99 -7.26 4.06 13.70
C ILE A 99 -8.52 4.94 13.76
N GLN A 100 -9.31 4.83 14.85
CA GLN A 100 -10.51 5.64 15.00
C GLN A 100 -10.15 7.12 15.21
N ALA A 101 -9.14 7.41 16.01
CA ALA A 101 -8.67 8.78 16.21
C ALA A 101 -8.17 9.44 14.90
N VAL A 102 -7.61 8.64 13.98
CA VAL A 102 -7.20 9.13 12.64
C VAL A 102 -8.43 9.44 11.78
N ILE A 103 -9.43 8.56 11.77
CA ILE A 103 -10.66 8.74 11.00
C ILE A 103 -11.40 9.99 11.49
N ASP A 104 -11.53 10.18 12.82
CA ASP A 104 -12.28 11.27 13.42
C ASP A 104 -11.70 12.66 13.09
N LYS A 105 -10.37 12.75 12.91
CA LYS A 105 -9.70 14.02 12.55
C LYS A 105 -9.49 14.22 11.05
N SER A 106 -9.75 13.20 10.23
CA SER A 106 -9.45 13.25 8.80
C SER A 106 -10.32 14.26 8.05
N PRO A 107 -9.70 15.15 7.25
CA PRO A 107 -10.46 16.07 6.41
C PRO A 107 -11.00 15.41 5.12
N VAL A 108 -10.62 14.15 4.88
CA VAL A 108 -11.07 13.36 3.73
C VAL A 108 -11.65 12.02 4.19
N PRO A 109 -12.61 11.44 3.45
CA PRO A 109 -13.20 10.17 3.84
C PRO A 109 -12.19 9.02 3.70
N LEU A 110 -11.81 8.40 4.80
CA LEU A 110 -10.87 7.27 4.83
C LEU A 110 -11.56 5.90 4.76
N GLY A 111 -12.89 5.87 4.83
CA GLY A 111 -13.67 4.63 4.92
C GLY A 111 -13.81 4.12 6.35
N THR A 112 -14.41 2.94 6.48
CA THR A 112 -14.68 2.30 7.76
C THR A 112 -13.50 1.42 8.19
N PRO A 113 -13.11 1.40 9.49
CA PRO A 113 -12.09 0.50 9.97
C PRO A 113 -12.64 -0.94 10.02
N LEU A 114 -12.19 -1.78 9.10
CA LEU A 114 -12.58 -3.19 9.06
C LEU A 114 -11.59 -4.05 9.84
N SER A 115 -12.13 -4.94 10.67
CA SER A 115 -11.34 -5.99 11.31
C SER A 115 -11.06 -7.11 10.31
N LEU A 116 -9.80 -7.37 10.07
CA LEU A 116 -9.30 -8.31 9.09
C LEU A 116 -8.44 -9.38 9.76
N TYR A 117 -8.34 -10.53 9.12
CA TYR A 117 -7.52 -11.63 9.61
C TYR A 117 -6.89 -12.44 8.47
N ARG A 118 -5.72 -13.01 8.75
CA ARG A 118 -5.04 -13.97 7.88
C ARG A 118 -4.21 -14.91 8.74
N GLY A 119 -4.61 -16.16 8.82
CA GLY A 119 -3.98 -17.11 9.74
C GLY A 119 -4.14 -16.66 11.20
N ASP A 120 -3.02 -16.47 11.88
CA ASP A 120 -2.95 -15.97 13.27
C ASP A 120 -2.89 -14.44 13.38
N LEU A 121 -2.75 -13.76 12.26
CA LEU A 121 -2.69 -12.29 12.22
C LEU A 121 -4.10 -11.69 12.20
N GLN A 122 -4.28 -10.66 13.01
CA GLN A 122 -5.46 -9.80 13.03
C GLN A 122 -5.04 -8.34 12.98
N TRP A 123 -5.79 -7.50 12.27
CA TRP A 123 -5.53 -6.06 12.20
C TRP A 123 -6.82 -5.32 11.85
N LYS A 124 -6.80 -3.99 12.01
CA LYS A 124 -7.83 -3.12 11.45
C LYS A 124 -7.22 -2.32 10.30
N LEU A 125 -8.02 -2.09 9.25
CA LEU A 125 -7.61 -1.30 8.09
C LEU A 125 -8.76 -0.37 7.69
N THR A 126 -8.46 0.89 7.34
CA THR A 126 -9.46 1.77 6.74
C THR A 126 -9.75 1.30 5.31
N VAL A 127 -11.02 1.02 5.03
CA VAL A 127 -11.46 0.58 3.70
C VAL A 127 -12.73 1.34 3.31
N PRO A 128 -12.68 2.21 2.29
CA PRO A 128 -13.88 2.83 1.75
C PRO A 128 -14.86 1.78 1.22
N ASP A 129 -16.18 2.04 1.37
CA ASP A 129 -17.21 1.08 0.99
C ASP A 129 -17.22 0.78 -0.50
N ASP A 130 -16.83 1.76 -1.32
CA ASP A 130 -16.67 1.64 -2.77
C ASP A 130 -15.30 1.09 -3.20
N GLY A 131 -14.40 0.81 -2.24
CA GLY A 131 -13.05 0.31 -2.46
C GLY A 131 -12.05 1.35 -2.97
N HIS A 132 -12.48 2.60 -3.24
CA HIS A 132 -11.61 3.65 -3.76
C HIS A 132 -10.80 4.33 -2.65
N LEU A 133 -9.49 4.40 -2.83
CA LEU A 133 -8.63 5.20 -1.97
C LEU A 133 -8.74 6.69 -2.32
N PRO A 134 -8.74 7.58 -1.31
CA PRO A 134 -8.76 9.02 -1.56
C PRO A 134 -7.56 9.44 -2.43
N GLU A 135 -7.79 10.40 -3.33
CA GLU A 135 -6.78 10.92 -4.27
C GLU A 135 -6.03 9.82 -5.06
N ALA A 136 -6.76 8.75 -5.43
CA ALA A 136 -6.21 7.60 -6.16
C ALA A 136 -5.02 6.94 -5.44
N GLY A 137 -5.05 6.91 -4.11
CA GLY A 137 -4.03 6.28 -3.27
C GLY A 137 -2.89 7.20 -2.82
N LEU A 138 -2.91 8.51 -3.17
CA LEU A 138 -1.95 9.46 -2.61
C LEU A 138 -2.18 9.66 -1.11
N VAL A 139 -3.43 9.77 -0.67
CA VAL A 139 -3.76 9.65 0.75
C VAL A 139 -3.77 8.16 1.11
N PRO A 140 -3.02 7.75 2.15
CA PRO A 140 -2.84 6.34 2.48
C PRO A 140 -4.09 5.70 3.07
N ALA A 141 -4.14 4.37 3.03
CA ALA A 141 -4.93 3.62 3.99
C ALA A 141 -4.20 3.60 5.35
N PHE A 142 -4.97 3.42 6.43
CA PHE A 142 -4.41 3.34 7.78
C PHE A 142 -4.64 1.95 8.36
N ILE A 143 -3.62 1.44 9.04
CA ILE A 143 -3.62 0.12 9.66
C ILE A 143 -3.32 0.24 11.16
N GLU A 144 -4.07 -0.52 11.95
CA GLU A 144 -3.84 -0.70 13.38
C GLU A 144 -3.59 -2.17 13.66
N TRP A 145 -2.37 -2.48 14.12
CA TRP A 145 -1.99 -3.80 14.59
C TRP A 145 -2.22 -3.91 16.09
N PRO A 146 -2.52 -5.10 16.64
CA PRO A 146 -2.47 -5.33 18.07
C PRO A 146 -1.08 -5.01 18.64
N ASP A 147 -1.01 -4.59 19.89
CA ASP A 147 0.23 -4.24 20.56
C ASP A 147 1.31 -5.32 20.41
N GLY A 148 2.51 -4.88 20.00
CA GLY A 148 3.68 -5.75 19.83
C GLY A 148 3.64 -6.64 18.57
N VAL A 149 2.63 -6.52 17.72
CA VAL A 149 2.57 -7.23 16.44
C VAL A 149 3.20 -6.39 15.35
N ASN A 150 4.22 -6.93 14.68
CA ASN A 150 4.76 -6.40 13.44
C ASN A 150 4.99 -7.56 12.46
N PRO A 151 4.16 -7.68 11.41
CA PRO A 151 4.25 -8.81 10.50
C PRO A 151 5.52 -8.82 9.64
N SER A 152 6.18 -7.66 9.47
CA SER A 152 7.39 -7.56 8.65
C SER A 152 8.51 -8.46 9.16
N SER A 153 8.58 -8.70 10.48
CA SER A 153 9.59 -9.57 11.10
C SER A 153 9.51 -11.04 10.64
N ARG A 154 8.35 -11.45 10.10
CA ARG A 154 8.12 -12.80 9.56
C ARG A 154 8.42 -12.90 8.06
N MET A 155 8.75 -11.78 7.42
CA MET A 155 9.00 -11.70 5.97
C MET A 155 10.49 -11.74 5.66
N PRO A 156 10.91 -12.26 4.49
CA PRO A 156 12.31 -12.28 4.12
C PRO A 156 12.86 -10.88 3.84
N ALA A 157 14.06 -10.59 4.35
CA ALA A 157 14.86 -9.44 3.96
C ALA A 157 15.70 -9.80 2.73
N LEU A 158 15.30 -9.30 1.56
CA LEU A 158 15.91 -9.66 0.27
C LEU A 158 16.92 -8.60 -0.23
N GLY A 159 17.31 -7.65 0.62
CA GLY A 159 18.25 -6.58 0.25
C GLY A 159 17.61 -5.40 -0.47
N VAL A 160 16.28 -5.28 -0.43
CA VAL A 160 15.55 -4.10 -0.87
C VAL A 160 15.20 -3.24 0.33
N THR A 161 15.46 -1.92 0.24
CA THR A 161 15.07 -0.96 1.27
C THR A 161 14.34 0.24 0.66
N LEU A 162 13.27 0.69 1.30
CA LEU A 162 12.58 1.92 0.92
C LEU A 162 13.41 3.12 1.41
N ASP A 163 13.93 3.91 0.48
CA ASP A 163 14.63 5.17 0.76
C ASP A 163 13.63 6.33 0.93
N ARG A 164 12.74 6.51 -0.06
CA ARG A 164 11.75 7.59 -0.05
C ARG A 164 10.43 7.19 -0.71
N LEU A 165 9.33 7.73 -0.17
CA LEU A 165 8.03 7.78 -0.81
C LEU A 165 7.84 9.17 -1.42
N CYS A 166 7.66 9.25 -2.74
CA CYS A 166 7.48 10.51 -3.45
C CYS A 166 6.07 10.59 -4.02
N LEU A 167 5.39 11.69 -3.75
CA LEU A 167 4.03 11.97 -4.20
C LEU A 167 4.03 13.25 -5.04
N THR A 168 3.26 13.24 -6.12
CA THR A 168 3.04 14.43 -6.92
C THR A 168 1.54 14.73 -6.98
N HIS A 169 1.17 15.98 -6.72
CA HIS A 169 -0.23 16.43 -6.71
C HIS A 169 -0.41 17.78 -7.43
N PRO A 170 -1.51 18.03 -8.15
CA PRO A 170 -1.76 19.34 -8.76
C PRO A 170 -1.85 20.47 -7.75
N GLU A 171 -2.31 20.17 -6.55
CA GLU A 171 -2.42 21.09 -5.40
C GLU A 171 -1.59 20.53 -4.23
N PRO A 172 -0.24 20.65 -4.29
CA PRO A 172 0.64 20.04 -3.27
C PRO A 172 0.38 20.58 -1.88
N GLN A 173 0.11 21.88 -1.73
CA GLN A 173 -0.19 22.50 -0.44
C GLN A 173 -1.43 21.89 0.21
N TRP A 174 -2.49 21.62 -0.56
CA TRP A 174 -3.69 20.94 -0.04
C TRP A 174 -3.34 19.56 0.51
N LEU A 175 -2.52 18.79 -0.20
CA LEU A 175 -2.10 17.46 0.27
C LEU A 175 -1.22 17.55 1.52
N GLU A 176 -0.32 18.54 1.59
CA GLU A 176 0.49 18.83 2.78
C GLU A 176 -0.40 19.20 3.99
N ASP A 177 -1.44 20.00 3.80
CA ASP A 177 -2.40 20.38 4.85
C ASP A 177 -3.19 19.16 5.37
N VAL A 178 -3.60 18.26 4.45
CA VAL A 178 -4.22 16.96 4.81
C VAL A 178 -3.25 16.13 5.65
N PHE A 179 -1.98 16.02 5.21
CA PHE A 179 -0.98 15.23 5.92
C PHE A 179 -0.62 15.81 7.29
N GLY A 180 -0.55 17.14 7.40
CA GLY A 180 -0.37 17.82 8.68
C GLY A 180 -1.51 17.54 9.67
N THR A 181 -2.77 17.53 9.19
CA THR A 181 -3.94 17.16 10.02
C THR A 181 -3.86 15.70 10.49
N LEU A 182 -3.31 14.82 9.66
CA LEU A 182 -3.19 13.39 9.96
C LEU A 182 -1.89 13.03 10.72
N ASP A 183 -0.98 13.99 10.97
CA ASP A 183 0.35 13.80 11.57
C ASP A 183 1.24 12.82 10.78
N ILE A 184 1.22 12.90 9.45
CA ILE A 184 1.97 12.04 8.53
C ILE A 184 2.85 12.79 7.53
N GLU A 185 2.98 14.11 7.63
CA GLU A 185 3.76 14.98 6.72
C GLU A 185 5.23 14.56 6.59
N HIS A 186 5.74 13.87 7.60
CA HIS A 186 7.12 13.40 7.65
C HIS A 186 7.37 12.06 6.91
N LEU A 187 6.32 11.45 6.33
CA LEU A 187 6.38 10.12 5.73
C LEU A 187 6.58 10.13 4.21
N ALA A 188 6.34 11.26 3.54
CA ALA A 188 6.44 11.36 2.09
C ALA A 188 6.95 12.72 1.64
N ASP A 189 7.65 12.75 0.52
CA ASP A 189 8.03 13.96 -0.19
C ASP A 189 6.90 14.35 -1.16
N ILE A 190 6.33 15.54 -1.01
CA ILE A 190 5.23 16.03 -1.85
C ILE A 190 5.75 17.09 -2.81
N THR A 191 5.38 17.00 -4.08
CA THR A 191 5.75 17.97 -5.13
C THR A 191 4.56 18.33 -6.01
N GLY A 192 4.63 19.47 -6.70
CA GLY A 192 3.60 19.92 -7.64
C GLY A 192 3.67 19.18 -8.98
N GLY A 193 2.50 18.80 -9.54
CA GLY A 193 2.40 18.18 -10.86
C GLY A 193 1.20 17.24 -11.00
N LYS A 194 1.21 16.43 -12.05
CA LYS A 194 0.16 15.43 -12.27
C LYS A 194 0.23 14.35 -11.18
N ARG A 195 -0.92 13.91 -10.66
CA ARG A 195 -1.01 12.85 -9.62
C ARG A 195 -0.15 11.66 -9.96
N SER A 196 0.77 11.32 -9.05
CA SER A 196 1.58 10.11 -9.15
C SER A 196 2.13 9.69 -7.79
N ILE A 197 2.37 8.39 -7.64
CA ILE A 197 3.08 7.77 -6.52
C ILE A 197 4.35 7.15 -7.08
N SER A 198 5.45 7.25 -6.35
CA SER A 198 6.65 6.49 -6.65
C SER A 198 7.42 6.12 -5.39
N PHE A 199 8.06 4.96 -5.43
CA PHE A 199 8.88 4.41 -4.36
C PHE A 199 10.33 4.38 -4.80
N ALA A 200 11.16 5.22 -4.18
CA ALA A 200 12.60 5.16 -4.38
C ALA A 200 13.18 4.09 -3.46
N CYS A 201 13.79 3.08 -4.05
CA CYS A 201 14.33 1.93 -3.34
C CYS A 201 15.81 1.74 -3.65
N ASP A 202 16.58 1.35 -2.63
CA ASP A 202 17.89 0.72 -2.81
C ASP A 202 17.68 -0.80 -2.96
N THR A 203 18.26 -1.40 -3.99
CA THR A 203 18.04 -2.80 -4.36
C THR A 203 19.36 -3.50 -4.72
N PRO A 204 19.42 -4.83 -4.82
CA PRO A 204 20.58 -5.53 -5.34
C PRO A 204 21.02 -5.08 -6.74
N LYS A 205 20.14 -4.51 -7.54
CA LYS A 205 20.45 -3.91 -8.86
C LYS A 205 20.79 -2.41 -8.81
N GLY A 206 20.89 -1.83 -7.61
CA GLY A 206 21.12 -0.40 -7.40
C GLY A 206 19.88 0.37 -7.06
N LYS A 207 19.91 1.70 -7.28
CA LYS A 207 18.77 2.57 -6.99
C LYS A 207 17.69 2.44 -8.07
N VAL A 208 16.47 2.21 -7.64
CA VAL A 208 15.29 2.01 -8.49
C VAL A 208 14.20 2.97 -8.08
N LEU A 209 13.44 3.46 -9.05
CA LEU A 209 12.22 4.24 -8.82
C LEU A 209 11.03 3.46 -9.40
N LEU A 210 10.26 2.80 -8.54
CA LEU A 210 9.01 2.15 -8.90
C LEU A 210 7.91 3.20 -9.06
N ARG A 211 7.13 3.12 -10.14
CA ARG A 211 6.09 4.11 -10.48
C ARG A 211 4.75 3.47 -10.80
#